data_3d4b5907bf36e8b1d737d5ff6a8bdb98
#
_entry.id   3d4b5907bf36e8b1d737d5ff6a8bdb98
#
_cell.length_a   1.000
_cell.length_b   1.000
_cell.length_c   1.000
_cell.angle_alpha   90.00
_cell.angle_beta   90.00
_cell.angle_gamma   90.00
#
_symmetry.space_group_name_H-M   'P 1'
#
loop_
_entity.id
_entity.type
_entity.pdbx_description
1 polymer ?
#
loop_
_entity_poly.entity_id
_entity_poly.type
_entity_poly.pdbx_seq_one_letter_code
_entity_poly.pdbx_strand_id
1 'polypeptide(L)'
;MAFPLVELSSQSLEWTRVNSKGDGFVRGPRSDTFRAWGFNYDHDESGRLLEDYWQTEWDTVASDFAEMKALGANIVRIHLQLGRFMDAPDQPNVKALAQLNRLIHLAGKTGLYLNLTGLACYHKKDVPAWYDELEEAARWETQACFWEAIAKVGADSPVIFCYDLMNEPVLPRKTKETEWLTGELGGKHFVQRITLDLAGRTRKQVARAWLEQLVAAVRRHDQRHMITVGVIPWALSFPGAKPLFYAPEVGGKLDFVSVHFYPKTDEI
;
A
#
# COMPACT_ATOMS: atom_id res chain seq x y z
N MET A 1 -11.47 13.34 -39.53
CA MET A 1 -10.01 13.09 -39.54
C MET A 1 -9.77 11.96 -38.53
N ALA A 2 -9.32 10.80 -39.00
CA ALA A 2 -8.99 9.67 -38.15
C ALA A 2 -7.59 9.91 -37.58
N PHE A 3 -7.46 9.96 -36.28
CA PHE A 3 -6.15 9.95 -35.60
C PHE A 3 -5.50 8.59 -35.85
N PRO A 4 -4.21 8.50 -36.17
CA PRO A 4 -3.55 7.22 -36.31
C PRO A 4 -3.51 6.57 -34.93
N LEU A 5 -4.00 5.32 -34.83
CA LEU A 5 -3.75 4.44 -33.68
C LEU A 5 -2.22 4.25 -33.60
N VAL A 6 -1.59 4.92 -32.66
CA VAL A 6 -0.22 4.60 -32.28
C VAL A 6 -0.29 3.21 -31.63
N GLU A 7 0.18 2.20 -32.33
CA GLU A 7 0.49 0.91 -31.72
C GLU A 7 1.54 1.17 -30.63
N LEU A 8 1.07 1.25 -29.38
CA LEU A 8 1.93 1.21 -28.21
C LEU A 8 2.58 -0.18 -28.20
N SER A 9 3.80 -0.28 -28.71
CA SER A 9 4.60 -1.47 -28.45
C SER A 9 4.65 -1.66 -26.94
N SER A 10 4.05 -2.72 -26.43
CA SER A 10 4.08 -3.06 -25.02
C SER A 10 5.52 -3.43 -24.67
N GLN A 11 6.33 -2.42 -24.33
CA GLN A 11 7.59 -2.71 -23.63
C GLN A 11 7.20 -3.35 -22.31
N SER A 12 7.59 -4.59 -22.10
CA SER A 12 7.43 -5.26 -20.82
C SER A 12 8.10 -4.40 -19.73
N LEU A 13 7.35 -4.11 -18.66
CA LEU A 13 7.89 -3.38 -17.52
C LEU A 13 9.10 -4.14 -16.94
N GLU A 14 10.12 -3.40 -16.56
CA GLU A 14 11.34 -3.95 -15.97
C GLU A 14 11.30 -3.83 -14.43
N TRP A 15 12.01 -4.70 -13.74
CA TRP A 15 12.14 -4.67 -12.29
C TRP A 15 12.70 -3.33 -11.80
N THR A 16 12.07 -2.78 -10.77
CA THR A 16 12.51 -1.55 -10.10
C THR A 16 13.21 -1.88 -8.78
N ARG A 17 14.11 -1.02 -8.36
CA ARG A 17 14.80 -1.11 -7.07
C ARG A 17 15.34 0.26 -6.63
N VAL A 18 15.69 0.37 -5.38
CA VAL A 18 16.48 1.50 -4.89
C VAL A 18 17.86 1.46 -5.55
N ASN A 19 18.40 2.61 -5.94
CA ASN A 19 19.72 2.71 -6.50
C ASN A 19 20.82 2.47 -5.44
N SER A 20 22.05 2.29 -5.88
CA SER A 20 23.18 1.98 -4.96
C SER A 20 23.53 3.10 -3.99
N LYS A 21 23.06 4.33 -4.25
CA LYS A 21 23.29 5.48 -3.36
C LYS A 21 22.21 5.63 -2.30
N GLY A 22 21.06 4.95 -2.46
CA GLY A 22 19.90 5.06 -1.56
C GLY A 22 19.12 6.39 -1.72
N ASP A 23 19.32 7.14 -2.81
CA ASP A 23 18.72 8.46 -3.02
C ASP A 23 17.73 8.51 -4.19
N GLY A 24 17.36 7.35 -4.76
CA GLY A 24 16.41 7.27 -5.86
C GLY A 24 16.18 5.85 -6.32
N PHE A 25 15.37 5.71 -7.37
CA PHE A 25 15.01 4.44 -7.95
C PHE A 25 15.62 4.24 -9.34
N VAL A 26 15.86 2.99 -9.66
CA VAL A 26 16.31 2.55 -10.98
C VAL A 26 15.47 1.37 -11.45
N ARG A 27 15.45 1.15 -12.76
CA ARG A 27 14.78 0.01 -13.39
C ARG A 27 15.70 -0.72 -14.35
N GLY A 28 15.43 -1.99 -14.52
CA GLY A 28 16.10 -2.86 -15.48
C GLY A 28 17.56 -3.14 -15.18
N PRO A 29 18.21 -3.95 -16.04
CA PRO A 29 19.60 -4.38 -15.85
C PRO A 29 20.62 -3.25 -16.03
N ARG A 30 20.29 -2.22 -16.84
CA ARG A 30 21.14 -1.05 -17.04
C ARG A 30 21.05 -0.03 -15.91
N SER A 31 20.15 -0.23 -14.94
CA SER A 31 19.90 0.72 -13.84
C SER A 31 19.48 2.10 -14.34
N ASP A 32 18.59 2.14 -15.33
CA ASP A 32 18.03 3.37 -15.84
C ASP A 32 17.27 4.10 -14.73
N THR A 33 17.49 5.41 -14.57
CA THR A 33 16.82 6.20 -13.54
C THR A 33 15.30 6.09 -13.67
N PHE A 34 14.63 5.79 -12.56
CA PHE A 34 13.17 5.76 -12.48
C PHE A 34 12.69 6.83 -11.49
N ARG A 35 11.85 7.74 -11.97
CA ARG A 35 11.16 8.73 -11.14
C ARG A 35 9.70 8.37 -11.11
N ALA A 36 9.22 7.92 -9.96
CA ALA A 36 7.82 7.60 -9.75
C ALA A 36 6.98 8.89 -9.86
N TRP A 37 6.00 8.88 -10.77
CA TRP A 37 5.01 9.95 -10.93
C TRP A 37 3.68 9.34 -11.34
N GLY A 38 2.59 9.71 -10.66
CA GLY A 38 1.29 9.15 -10.95
C GLY A 38 0.21 9.52 -9.96
N PHE A 39 -0.72 8.61 -9.73
CA PHE A 39 -1.96 8.89 -9.02
C PHE A 39 -2.19 7.94 -7.85
N ASN A 40 -2.89 8.42 -6.83
CA ASN A 40 -3.64 7.58 -5.91
C ASN A 40 -4.98 7.24 -6.57
N TYR A 41 -5.29 5.94 -6.66
CA TYR A 41 -6.53 5.43 -7.20
C TYR A 41 -7.21 4.58 -6.12
N ASP A 42 -7.83 5.25 -5.16
CA ASP A 42 -8.41 4.65 -3.97
C ASP A 42 -9.93 4.75 -3.91
N HIS A 43 -10.53 5.80 -4.49
CA HIS A 43 -11.98 5.98 -4.55
C HIS A 43 -12.40 6.82 -5.75
N ASP A 44 -13.65 6.66 -6.18
CA ASP A 44 -14.29 7.48 -7.20
C ASP A 44 -14.91 8.76 -6.60
N GLU A 45 -15.50 9.58 -7.45
CA GLU A 45 -16.18 10.82 -7.04
C GLU A 45 -17.35 10.59 -6.07
N SER A 46 -17.97 9.41 -6.10
CA SER A 46 -19.04 8.99 -5.19
C SER A 46 -18.51 8.45 -3.87
N GLY A 47 -17.19 8.31 -3.74
CA GLY A 47 -16.52 7.77 -2.58
C GLY A 47 -16.50 6.24 -2.51
N ARG A 48 -16.90 5.52 -3.60
CA ARG A 48 -16.77 4.07 -3.68
C ARG A 48 -15.29 3.71 -3.81
N LEU A 49 -14.87 2.67 -3.11
CA LEU A 49 -13.51 2.14 -3.22
C LEU A 49 -13.38 1.26 -4.46
N LEU A 50 -12.16 1.07 -4.95
CA LEU A 50 -11.89 0.30 -6.16
C LEU A 50 -12.57 -1.09 -6.13
N GLU A 51 -12.52 -1.78 -5.00
CA GLU A 51 -13.13 -3.12 -4.85
C GLU A 51 -14.67 -3.12 -4.89
N ASP A 52 -15.31 -1.98 -4.75
CA ASP A 52 -16.77 -1.87 -4.83
C ASP A 52 -17.27 -2.02 -6.27
N TYR A 53 -16.45 -1.69 -7.27
CA TYR A 53 -16.87 -1.66 -8.66
C TYR A 53 -15.95 -2.43 -9.64
N TRP A 54 -14.72 -2.78 -9.29
CA TRP A 54 -13.80 -3.43 -10.23
C TRP A 54 -14.26 -4.78 -10.80
N GLN A 55 -15.24 -5.44 -10.19
CA GLN A 55 -15.81 -6.68 -10.73
C GLN A 55 -16.91 -6.42 -11.76
N THR A 56 -17.72 -5.41 -11.53
CA THR A 56 -18.91 -5.10 -12.33
C THR A 56 -18.68 -4.00 -13.37
N GLU A 57 -17.75 -3.10 -13.12
CA GLU A 57 -17.43 -1.94 -13.95
C GLU A 57 -15.97 -1.97 -14.42
N TRP A 58 -15.51 -3.14 -14.86
CA TRP A 58 -14.11 -3.31 -15.27
C TRP A 58 -13.66 -2.39 -16.40
N ASP A 59 -14.56 -2.06 -17.33
CA ASP A 59 -14.25 -1.16 -18.43
C ASP A 59 -13.96 0.26 -17.92
N THR A 60 -14.60 0.70 -16.84
CA THR A 60 -14.27 1.94 -16.14
C THR A 60 -12.83 1.89 -15.62
N VAL A 61 -12.48 0.83 -14.89
CA VAL A 61 -11.11 0.65 -14.38
C VAL A 61 -10.08 0.67 -15.50
N ALA A 62 -10.37 -0.02 -16.61
CA ALA A 62 -9.47 -0.05 -17.77
C ALA A 62 -9.33 1.32 -18.44
N SER A 63 -10.43 2.08 -18.52
CA SER A 63 -10.44 3.45 -19.06
C SER A 63 -9.64 4.40 -18.18
N ASP A 64 -9.80 4.32 -16.85
CA ASP A 64 -9.07 5.15 -15.89
C ASP A 64 -7.56 4.89 -15.96
N PHE A 65 -7.14 3.62 -16.08
CA PHE A 65 -5.74 3.27 -16.27
C PHE A 65 -5.17 3.84 -17.57
N ALA A 66 -5.94 3.79 -18.67
CA ALA A 66 -5.54 4.38 -19.92
C ALA A 66 -5.43 5.91 -19.84
N GLU A 67 -6.36 6.57 -19.14
CA GLU A 67 -6.34 8.01 -18.91
C GLU A 67 -5.14 8.42 -18.05
N MET A 68 -4.91 7.77 -16.92
CA MET A 68 -3.72 8.01 -16.08
C MET A 68 -2.43 7.89 -16.90
N LYS A 69 -2.35 6.89 -17.78
CA LYS A 69 -1.21 6.73 -18.70
C LYS A 69 -1.09 7.86 -19.70
N ALA A 70 -2.20 8.29 -20.29
CA ALA A 70 -2.23 9.40 -21.24
C ALA A 70 -1.81 10.74 -20.60
N LEU A 71 -2.10 10.92 -19.31
CA LEU A 71 -1.64 12.04 -18.50
C LEU A 71 -0.14 11.97 -18.13
N GLY A 72 0.55 10.89 -18.52
CA GLY A 72 1.99 10.71 -18.33
C GLY A 72 2.39 9.92 -17.08
N ALA A 73 1.43 9.33 -16.36
CA ALA A 73 1.75 8.49 -15.20
C ALA A 73 2.63 7.29 -15.58
N ASN A 74 3.48 6.89 -14.65
CA ASN A 74 4.24 5.65 -14.71
C ASN A 74 3.96 4.71 -13.53
N ILE A 75 3.26 5.20 -12.51
CA ILE A 75 2.87 4.43 -11.32
C ILE A 75 1.45 4.82 -10.88
N VAL A 76 0.73 3.85 -10.33
CA VAL A 76 -0.57 4.05 -9.67
C VAL A 76 -0.51 3.41 -8.29
N ARG A 77 -0.90 4.17 -7.27
CA ARG A 77 -1.07 3.65 -5.92
C ARG A 77 -2.51 3.22 -5.73
N ILE A 78 -2.71 1.97 -5.34
CA ILE A 78 -4.02 1.40 -5.02
C ILE A 78 -4.06 0.91 -3.58
N HIS A 79 -5.25 0.87 -3.00
CA HIS A 79 -5.46 0.55 -1.59
C HIS A 79 -6.33 -0.69 -1.48
N LEU A 80 -5.78 -1.75 -0.88
CA LEU A 80 -6.42 -3.05 -0.76
C LEU A 80 -7.12 -3.16 0.61
N GLN A 81 -8.45 -3.25 0.59
CA GLN A 81 -9.27 -3.31 1.79
C GLN A 81 -9.20 -4.71 2.44
N LEU A 82 -8.81 -4.78 3.71
CA LEU A 82 -8.66 -6.05 4.42
C LEU A 82 -9.92 -6.92 4.32
N GLY A 83 -11.09 -6.34 4.58
CA GLY A 83 -12.35 -7.07 4.54
C GLY A 83 -12.77 -7.59 3.15
N ARG A 84 -12.12 -7.14 2.07
CA ARG A 84 -12.33 -7.68 0.70
C ARG A 84 -11.39 -8.84 0.40
N PHE A 85 -10.20 -8.84 1.01
CA PHE A 85 -9.16 -9.85 0.74
C PHE A 85 -9.09 -10.98 1.77
N MET A 86 -9.82 -10.86 2.90
CA MET A 86 -9.86 -11.88 3.96
C MET A 86 -11.29 -12.25 4.29
N ASP A 87 -11.65 -13.52 4.10
CA ASP A 87 -12.95 -14.08 4.48
C ASP A 87 -12.99 -14.44 5.98
N ALA A 88 -11.85 -14.82 6.56
CA ALA A 88 -11.63 -15.11 7.96
C ALA A 88 -10.16 -14.84 8.33
N PRO A 89 -9.75 -14.90 9.61
CA PRO A 89 -8.38 -14.55 10.05
C PRO A 89 -7.25 -15.25 9.27
N ASP A 90 -7.46 -16.48 8.83
CA ASP A 90 -6.49 -17.31 8.11
C ASP A 90 -6.97 -17.72 6.69
N GLN A 91 -8.03 -17.07 6.18
CA GLN A 91 -8.66 -17.43 4.91
C GLN A 91 -8.65 -16.26 3.92
N PRO A 92 -7.62 -16.17 3.07
CA PRO A 92 -7.61 -15.18 2.00
C PRO A 92 -8.72 -15.44 0.98
N ASN A 93 -9.37 -14.35 0.53
CA ASN A 93 -10.43 -14.40 -0.47
C ASN A 93 -9.85 -14.63 -1.88
N VAL A 94 -10.04 -15.85 -2.40
CA VAL A 94 -9.47 -16.26 -3.70
C VAL A 94 -10.03 -15.46 -4.88
N LYS A 95 -11.26 -14.93 -4.79
CA LYS A 95 -11.85 -14.11 -5.87
C LYS A 95 -11.23 -12.72 -5.91
N ALA A 96 -10.99 -12.11 -4.74
CA ALA A 96 -10.30 -10.83 -4.66
C ALA A 96 -8.85 -10.95 -5.14
N LEU A 97 -8.13 -12.03 -4.78
CA LEU A 97 -6.79 -12.32 -5.27
C LEU A 97 -6.75 -12.52 -6.79
N ALA A 98 -7.72 -13.23 -7.37
CA ALA A 98 -7.84 -13.37 -8.82
C ALA A 98 -8.10 -12.02 -9.50
N GLN A 99 -8.91 -11.15 -8.89
CA GLN A 99 -9.17 -9.81 -9.41
C GLN A 99 -7.93 -8.90 -9.29
N LEU A 100 -7.16 -9.00 -8.22
CA LEU A 100 -5.86 -8.33 -8.10
C LEU A 100 -4.90 -8.78 -9.21
N ASN A 101 -4.82 -10.08 -9.48
CA ASN A 101 -4.01 -10.59 -10.58
C ASN A 101 -4.45 -10.00 -11.94
N ARG A 102 -5.77 -9.88 -12.16
CA ARG A 102 -6.32 -9.21 -13.35
C ARG A 102 -5.90 -7.73 -13.43
N LEU A 103 -5.88 -7.03 -12.30
CA LEU A 103 -5.43 -5.63 -12.22
C LEU A 103 -3.93 -5.51 -12.52
N ILE A 104 -3.10 -6.42 -12.00
CA ILE A 104 -1.67 -6.48 -12.30
C ILE A 104 -1.45 -6.65 -13.82
N HIS A 105 -2.21 -7.52 -14.46
CA HIS A 105 -2.13 -7.69 -15.92
C HIS A 105 -2.58 -6.44 -16.69
N LEU A 106 -3.63 -5.76 -16.24
CA LEU A 106 -4.07 -4.49 -16.82
C LEU A 106 -2.98 -3.43 -16.73
N ALA A 107 -2.41 -3.25 -15.54
CA ALA A 107 -1.33 -2.29 -15.29
C ALA A 107 -0.12 -2.57 -16.19
N GLY A 108 0.27 -3.85 -16.32
CA GLY A 108 1.35 -4.26 -17.22
C GLY A 108 1.07 -3.93 -18.70
N LYS A 109 -0.14 -4.18 -19.17
CA LYS A 109 -0.56 -3.83 -20.54
C LYS A 109 -0.57 -2.33 -20.78
N THR A 110 -0.96 -1.56 -19.77
CA THR A 110 -1.01 -0.09 -19.84
C THR A 110 0.37 0.54 -19.67
N GLY A 111 1.35 -0.22 -19.15
CA GLY A 111 2.69 0.28 -18.86
C GLY A 111 2.74 1.16 -17.61
N LEU A 112 1.99 0.77 -16.58
CA LEU A 112 1.93 1.41 -15.26
C LEU A 112 2.44 0.45 -14.20
N TYR A 113 3.30 0.93 -13.31
CA TYR A 113 3.65 0.20 -12.10
C TYR A 113 2.56 0.35 -11.04
N LEU A 114 2.49 -0.60 -10.10
CA LEU A 114 1.57 -0.57 -8.97
C LEU A 114 2.32 -0.41 -7.65
N ASN A 115 1.93 0.59 -6.88
CA ASN A 115 2.20 0.66 -5.44
C ASN A 115 0.99 0.05 -4.73
N LEU A 116 1.16 -1.13 -4.13
CA LEU A 116 0.10 -1.84 -3.42
C LEU A 116 0.12 -1.46 -1.94
N THR A 117 -0.80 -0.59 -1.53
CA THR A 117 -1.03 -0.25 -0.12
C THR A 117 -2.05 -1.23 0.45
N GLY A 118 -1.67 -2.01 1.46
CA GLY A 118 -2.53 -3.05 2.02
C GLY A 118 -3.19 -2.66 3.34
N LEU A 119 -3.96 -3.64 3.86
CA LEU A 119 -4.61 -3.58 5.17
C LEU A 119 -5.54 -2.38 5.37
N ALA A 120 -6.05 -1.81 4.27
CA ALA A 120 -6.95 -0.67 4.36
C ALA A 120 -8.29 -1.08 5.01
N CYS A 121 -8.83 -0.17 5.82
CA CYS A 121 -10.12 -0.30 6.53
C CYS A 121 -10.86 1.02 6.42
N TYR A 122 -11.00 1.56 5.20
CA TYR A 122 -11.43 2.94 5.00
C TYR A 122 -12.88 3.18 5.39
N HIS A 123 -13.77 2.26 5.11
CA HIS A 123 -15.15 2.34 5.57
C HIS A 123 -15.36 1.43 6.78
N LYS A 124 -15.61 2.01 7.95
CA LYS A 124 -15.81 1.24 9.19
C LYS A 124 -16.89 0.16 9.06
N LYS A 125 -17.95 0.43 8.30
CA LYS A 125 -19.06 -0.51 8.05
C LYS A 125 -18.61 -1.77 7.29
N ASP A 126 -17.52 -1.69 6.52
CA ASP A 126 -17.01 -2.79 5.68
C ASP A 126 -15.88 -3.57 6.37
N VAL A 127 -15.48 -3.13 7.56
CA VAL A 127 -14.53 -3.88 8.40
C VAL A 127 -15.23 -5.08 9.00
N PRO A 128 -14.72 -6.32 8.79
CA PRO A 128 -15.36 -7.50 9.36
C PRO A 128 -15.38 -7.45 10.89
N ALA A 129 -16.53 -7.79 11.49
CA ALA A 129 -16.67 -7.78 12.95
C ALA A 129 -15.61 -8.65 13.63
N TRP A 130 -15.33 -9.84 13.07
CA TRP A 130 -14.30 -10.73 13.58
C TRP A 130 -12.90 -10.07 13.60
N TYR A 131 -12.59 -9.17 12.67
CA TYR A 131 -11.29 -8.48 12.63
C TYR A 131 -11.19 -7.39 13.70
N ASP A 132 -12.28 -6.68 13.97
CA ASP A 132 -12.31 -5.67 15.04
C ASP A 132 -12.21 -6.30 16.44
N GLU A 133 -12.69 -7.53 16.60
CA GLU A 133 -12.66 -8.28 17.86
C GLU A 133 -11.30 -8.96 18.14
N LEU A 134 -10.41 -9.02 17.16
CA LEU A 134 -9.10 -9.66 17.34
C LEU A 134 -8.22 -8.86 18.30
N GLU A 135 -7.61 -9.58 19.22
CA GLU A 135 -6.49 -9.06 20.03
C GLU A 135 -5.24 -8.86 19.14
N GLU A 136 -4.29 -8.05 19.62
CA GLU A 136 -3.11 -7.62 18.86
C GLU A 136 -2.39 -8.76 18.12
N ALA A 137 -2.08 -9.85 18.82
CA ALA A 137 -1.31 -10.94 18.23
C ALA A 137 -2.06 -11.61 17.07
N ALA A 138 -3.33 -11.97 17.28
CA ALA A 138 -4.16 -12.57 16.23
C ALA A 138 -4.42 -11.59 15.07
N ARG A 139 -4.55 -10.29 15.37
CA ARG A 139 -4.68 -9.25 14.36
C ARG A 139 -3.43 -9.16 13.47
N TRP A 140 -2.24 -9.20 14.06
CA TRP A 140 -0.98 -9.20 13.30
C TRP A 140 -0.78 -10.49 12.50
N GLU A 141 -1.21 -11.64 13.01
CA GLU A 141 -1.22 -12.92 12.26
C GLU A 141 -2.12 -12.84 11.04
N THR A 142 -3.32 -12.28 11.18
CA THR A 142 -4.24 -12.03 10.05
C THR A 142 -3.62 -11.07 9.03
N GLN A 143 -2.98 -9.99 9.49
CA GLN A 143 -2.28 -9.05 8.62
C GLN A 143 -1.11 -9.72 7.87
N ALA A 144 -0.39 -10.61 8.54
CA ALA A 144 0.67 -11.40 7.92
C ALA A 144 0.11 -12.35 6.85
N CYS A 145 -0.99 -13.05 7.15
CA CYS A 145 -1.68 -13.92 6.19
C CYS A 145 -2.17 -13.14 4.95
N PHE A 146 -2.74 -11.95 5.14
CA PHE A 146 -3.09 -11.04 4.05
C PHE A 146 -1.87 -10.75 3.15
N TRP A 147 -0.74 -10.35 3.74
CA TRP A 147 0.46 -10.01 2.98
C TRP A 147 1.12 -11.21 2.30
N GLU A 148 1.07 -12.39 2.91
CA GLU A 148 1.51 -13.63 2.25
C GLU A 148 0.71 -13.90 0.98
N ALA A 149 -0.62 -13.75 1.05
CA ALA A 149 -1.50 -13.99 -0.09
C ALA A 149 -1.25 -12.97 -1.22
N ILE A 150 -1.11 -11.68 -0.88
CA ILE A 150 -0.80 -10.62 -1.85
C ILE A 150 0.57 -10.84 -2.50
N ALA A 151 1.60 -11.09 -1.69
CA ALA A 151 2.95 -11.34 -2.18
C ALA A 151 3.03 -12.55 -3.11
N LYS A 152 2.32 -13.63 -2.77
CA LYS A 152 2.25 -14.82 -3.62
C LYS A 152 1.65 -14.55 -5.00
N VAL A 153 0.67 -13.64 -5.10
CA VAL A 153 0.08 -13.25 -6.39
C VAL A 153 1.04 -12.38 -7.20
N GLY A 154 1.81 -11.53 -6.53
CA GLY A 154 2.62 -10.50 -7.18
C GLY A 154 4.07 -10.88 -7.45
N ALA A 155 4.63 -11.90 -6.77
CA ALA A 155 6.07 -12.16 -6.68
C ALA A 155 6.83 -12.20 -8.00
N ASP A 156 6.22 -12.71 -9.06
CA ASP A 156 6.86 -12.90 -10.38
C ASP A 156 6.55 -11.75 -11.37
N SER A 157 5.81 -10.73 -10.94
CA SER A 157 5.36 -9.66 -11.82
C SER A 157 6.20 -8.39 -11.65
N PRO A 158 6.98 -7.95 -12.64
CA PRO A 158 7.73 -6.70 -12.54
C PRO A 158 6.84 -5.44 -12.51
N VAL A 159 5.53 -5.62 -12.64
CA VAL A 159 4.52 -4.54 -12.59
C VAL A 159 4.42 -3.91 -11.19
N ILE A 160 4.66 -4.70 -10.13
CA ILE A 160 4.61 -4.17 -8.78
C ILE A 160 5.87 -3.35 -8.51
N PHE A 161 5.68 -2.10 -8.12
CA PHE A 161 6.75 -1.22 -7.67
C PHE A 161 7.14 -1.53 -6.22
N CYS A 162 6.14 -1.59 -5.34
CA CYS A 162 6.36 -1.90 -3.93
C CYS A 162 5.09 -2.41 -3.24
N TYR A 163 5.31 -3.03 -2.09
CA TYR A 163 4.30 -3.28 -1.07
C TYR A 163 4.41 -2.17 0.01
N ASP A 164 3.36 -1.37 0.16
CA ASP A 164 3.19 -0.39 1.22
C ASP A 164 2.34 -1.03 2.31
N LEU A 165 2.98 -1.45 3.40
CA LEU A 165 2.40 -2.39 4.36
C LEU A 165 1.11 -1.90 5.02
N MET A 166 0.95 -0.61 5.22
CA MET A 166 -0.27 0.00 5.73
C MET A 166 -0.25 1.51 5.49
N ASN A 167 -1.40 2.07 5.13
CA ASN A 167 -1.56 3.52 5.11
C ASN A 167 -1.55 4.08 6.54
N GLU A 168 -0.60 4.94 6.81
CA GLU A 168 -0.51 5.75 8.04
C GLU A 168 -0.69 4.98 9.37
N PRO A 169 0.12 3.94 9.63
CA PRO A 169 0.04 3.24 10.91
C PRO A 169 0.49 4.11 12.07
N VAL A 170 -0.26 4.06 13.16
CA VAL A 170 0.03 4.81 14.39
C VAL A 170 0.01 3.92 15.62
N LEU A 171 0.53 4.45 16.72
CA LEU A 171 0.56 3.79 18.02
C LEU A 171 0.04 4.72 19.12
N PRO A 172 -0.50 4.16 20.21
CA PRO A 172 -0.85 4.93 21.40
C PRO A 172 0.32 5.79 21.90
N ARG A 173 0.02 6.94 22.49
CA ARG A 173 1.05 7.78 23.09
C ARG A 173 1.39 7.34 24.51
N LYS A 174 0.43 7.41 25.43
CA LYS A 174 0.63 7.12 26.88
C LYS A 174 -0.50 6.30 27.49
N THR A 175 -1.69 6.32 26.89
CA THR A 175 -2.89 5.66 27.39
C THR A 175 -3.29 4.52 26.46
N LYS A 176 -4.00 3.55 27.03
CA LYS A 176 -4.67 2.52 26.23
C LYS A 176 -5.75 3.16 25.37
N GLU A 177 -5.83 2.74 24.13
CA GLU A 177 -6.85 3.13 23.17
C GLU A 177 -7.94 2.04 23.10
N THR A 178 -9.10 2.38 22.57
CA THR A 178 -10.22 1.45 22.45
C THR A 178 -10.60 1.14 20.99
N GLU A 179 -10.13 1.98 20.06
CA GLU A 179 -10.50 1.88 18.65
C GLU A 179 -9.27 1.65 17.78
N TRP A 180 -9.38 0.70 16.86
CA TRP A 180 -8.32 0.43 15.87
C TRP A 180 -8.22 1.54 14.82
N LEU A 181 -9.36 2.07 14.38
CA LEU A 181 -9.41 3.13 13.37
C LEU A 181 -9.39 4.50 14.05
N THR A 182 -8.72 5.45 13.42
CA THR A 182 -8.64 6.83 13.90
C THR A 182 -8.58 7.80 12.72
N GLY A 183 -8.86 9.08 12.98
CA GLY A 183 -8.73 10.13 11.96
C GLY A 183 -9.65 9.93 10.76
N GLU A 184 -10.96 10.11 10.96
CA GLU A 184 -11.92 10.13 9.84
C GLU A 184 -11.77 11.41 9.03
N LEU A 185 -11.69 11.26 7.71
CA LEU A 185 -11.70 12.36 6.75
C LEU A 185 -12.57 11.96 5.55
N GLY A 186 -13.60 12.76 5.26
CA GLY A 186 -14.51 12.48 4.15
C GLY A 186 -15.22 11.14 4.24
N GLY A 187 -15.59 10.70 5.45
CA GLY A 187 -16.25 9.42 5.68
C GLY A 187 -15.31 8.19 5.63
N LYS A 188 -13.99 8.41 5.54
CA LYS A 188 -12.99 7.34 5.44
C LYS A 188 -11.96 7.42 6.56
N HIS A 189 -11.49 6.25 7.03
CA HIS A 189 -10.47 6.10 8.06
C HIS A 189 -9.12 5.75 7.42
N PHE A 190 -8.31 6.76 7.14
CA PHE A 190 -7.00 6.56 6.52
C PHE A 190 -5.88 6.19 7.50
N VAL A 191 -6.11 6.38 8.80
CA VAL A 191 -5.13 6.16 9.87
C VAL A 191 -5.58 5.01 10.77
N GLN A 192 -4.69 4.06 11.00
CA GLN A 192 -4.99 2.88 11.81
C GLN A 192 -3.95 2.68 12.92
N ARG A 193 -4.40 2.18 14.07
CA ARG A 193 -3.50 1.74 15.14
C ARG A 193 -3.02 0.32 14.88
N ILE A 194 -1.74 0.08 15.08
CA ILE A 194 -1.16 -1.27 15.01
C ILE A 194 -1.21 -1.98 16.39
N THR A 195 -1.47 -1.26 17.45
CA THR A 195 -1.77 -1.75 18.80
C THR A 195 -2.70 -0.79 19.52
N LEU A 196 -3.50 -1.29 20.44
CA LEU A 196 -4.32 -0.46 21.34
C LEU A 196 -3.66 -0.20 22.68
N ASP A 197 -2.67 -1.02 23.05
CA ASP A 197 -1.96 -0.91 24.32
C ASP A 197 -0.48 -1.26 24.13
N LEU A 198 0.38 -0.41 24.62
CA LEU A 198 1.81 -0.70 24.61
C LEU A 198 2.19 -1.83 25.59
N ALA A 199 1.37 -2.09 26.60
CA ALA A 199 1.58 -3.15 27.58
C ALA A 199 3.01 -3.17 28.17
N GLY A 200 3.53 -2.00 28.55
CA GLY A 200 4.87 -1.81 29.09
C GLY A 200 6.01 -1.79 28.07
N ARG A 201 5.72 -2.03 26.79
CA ARG A 201 6.69 -1.94 25.69
C ARG A 201 6.87 -0.48 25.25
N THR A 202 8.01 -0.17 24.69
CA THR A 202 8.20 1.11 23.98
C THR A 202 7.51 1.09 22.62
N ARG A 203 7.14 2.26 22.11
CA ARG A 203 6.60 2.41 20.75
C ARG A 203 7.51 1.80 19.69
N LYS A 204 8.84 1.93 19.81
CA LYS A 204 9.82 1.34 18.91
C LYS A 204 9.79 -0.19 18.94
N GLN A 205 9.67 -0.80 20.12
CA GLN A 205 9.58 -2.25 20.25
C GLN A 205 8.34 -2.80 19.54
N VAL A 206 7.17 -2.17 19.75
CA VAL A 206 5.92 -2.58 19.10
C VAL A 206 6.01 -2.38 17.58
N ALA A 207 6.42 -1.21 17.12
CA ALA A 207 6.55 -0.92 15.69
C ALA A 207 7.52 -1.86 14.99
N ARG A 208 8.66 -2.16 15.62
CA ARG A 208 9.64 -3.11 15.10
C ARG A 208 9.09 -4.52 15.00
N ALA A 209 8.44 -5.03 16.05
CA ALA A 209 7.88 -6.38 16.07
C ALA A 209 6.80 -6.54 14.99
N TRP A 210 5.89 -5.58 14.87
CA TRP A 210 4.88 -5.55 13.82
C TRP A 210 5.51 -5.56 12.43
N LEU A 211 6.47 -4.68 12.19
CA LEU A 211 7.15 -4.56 10.91
C LEU A 211 7.90 -5.84 10.53
N GLU A 212 8.65 -6.42 11.46
CA GLU A 212 9.41 -7.67 11.25
C GLU A 212 8.47 -8.82 10.88
N GLN A 213 7.31 -8.91 11.51
CA GLN A 213 6.30 -9.95 11.20
C GLN A 213 5.75 -9.80 9.79
N LEU A 214 5.34 -8.58 9.38
CA LEU A 214 4.75 -8.37 8.06
C LEU A 214 5.80 -8.47 6.94
N VAL A 215 7.00 -7.93 7.15
CA VAL A 215 8.09 -8.11 6.19
C VAL A 215 8.43 -9.58 6.02
N ALA A 216 8.51 -10.35 7.10
CA ALA A 216 8.75 -11.78 7.02
C ALA A 216 7.65 -12.51 6.22
N ALA A 217 6.39 -12.12 6.37
CA ALA A 217 5.26 -12.65 5.61
C ALA A 217 5.43 -12.41 4.11
N VAL A 218 5.70 -11.18 3.69
CA VAL A 218 6.00 -10.86 2.28
C VAL A 218 7.20 -11.67 1.78
N ARG A 219 8.30 -11.68 2.54
CA ARG A 219 9.58 -12.28 2.12
C ARG A 219 9.54 -13.81 2.03
N ARG A 220 8.51 -14.49 2.53
CA ARG A 220 8.31 -15.93 2.27
C ARG A 220 8.04 -16.23 0.79
N HIS A 221 7.46 -15.29 0.07
CA HIS A 221 7.07 -15.47 -1.33
C HIS A 221 7.79 -14.52 -2.29
N ASP A 222 8.21 -13.37 -1.81
CA ASP A 222 8.77 -12.32 -2.64
C ASP A 222 10.06 -11.73 -2.06
N GLN A 223 11.17 -11.97 -2.74
CA GLN A 223 12.50 -11.50 -2.35
C GLN A 223 12.96 -10.26 -3.14
N ARG A 224 12.14 -9.75 -4.06
CA ARG A 224 12.56 -8.74 -5.04
C ARG A 224 11.90 -7.40 -4.87
N HIS A 225 10.57 -7.37 -4.70
CA HIS A 225 9.85 -6.11 -4.62
C HIS A 225 10.23 -5.32 -3.39
N MET A 226 10.23 -4.02 -3.54
CA MET A 226 10.49 -3.09 -2.45
C MET A 226 9.33 -3.12 -1.44
N ILE A 227 9.66 -2.87 -0.18
CA ILE A 227 8.69 -2.76 0.92
C ILE A 227 8.85 -1.40 1.56
N THR A 228 7.73 -0.74 1.83
CA THR A 228 7.67 0.54 2.53
C THR A 228 6.49 0.59 3.49
N VAL A 229 6.38 1.68 4.22
CA VAL A 229 5.23 2.06 5.04
C VAL A 229 4.95 3.53 4.81
N GLY A 230 3.74 3.87 4.37
CA GLY A 230 3.32 5.24 4.18
C GLY A 230 3.05 5.92 5.52
N VAL A 231 3.69 7.05 5.81
CA VAL A 231 3.57 7.72 7.10
C VAL A 231 3.04 9.14 7.00
N ILE A 232 2.39 9.56 8.08
CA ILE A 232 1.83 10.90 8.24
C ILE A 232 2.95 11.95 8.24
N PRO A 233 2.78 13.09 7.56
CA PRO A 233 3.84 14.07 7.35
C PRO A 233 4.32 14.76 8.63
N TRP A 234 3.47 14.93 9.63
CA TRP A 234 3.86 15.60 10.88
C TRP A 234 4.97 14.88 11.65
N ALA A 235 5.18 13.59 11.40
CA ALA A 235 6.34 12.87 11.93
C ALA A 235 7.68 13.46 11.46
N LEU A 236 7.67 14.26 10.38
CA LEU A 236 8.84 14.94 9.82
C LEU A 236 8.77 16.45 10.00
N SER A 237 7.56 17.01 10.19
CA SER A 237 7.32 18.46 10.20
C SER A 237 7.46 19.10 11.59
N PHE A 238 7.32 18.32 12.68
CA PHE A 238 7.40 18.86 14.03
C PHE A 238 8.79 18.64 14.65
N PRO A 239 9.44 19.69 15.17
CA PRO A 239 10.69 19.55 15.92
C PRO A 239 10.53 18.54 17.07
N GLY A 240 11.39 17.51 17.09
CA GLY A 240 11.33 16.44 18.08
C GLY A 240 10.36 15.31 17.79
N ALA A 241 9.50 15.40 16.79
CA ALA A 241 8.78 14.25 16.24
C ALA A 241 9.76 13.37 15.50
N LYS A 242 10.03 12.19 16.02
CA LYS A 242 10.91 11.23 15.36
C LYS A 242 10.05 10.30 14.52
N PRO A 243 10.30 10.18 13.21
CA PRO A 243 9.61 9.24 12.35
C PRO A 243 9.91 7.83 12.84
N LEU A 244 8.91 7.20 13.43
CA LEU A 244 9.09 5.93 14.12
C LEU A 244 9.56 4.83 13.17
N PHE A 245 8.90 4.70 12.02
CA PHE A 245 9.20 3.65 11.03
C PHE A 245 10.47 3.91 10.23
N TYR A 246 11.03 5.11 10.29
CA TYR A 246 12.30 5.45 9.60
C TYR A 246 13.50 5.54 10.53
N ALA A 247 13.29 5.30 11.82
CA ALA A 247 14.42 5.11 12.72
C ALA A 247 15.15 3.81 12.32
N PRO A 248 16.48 3.81 12.18
CA PRO A 248 17.25 2.65 11.71
C PRO A 248 16.96 1.36 12.48
N GLU A 249 16.69 1.50 13.79
CA GLU A 249 16.36 0.38 14.67
C GLU A 249 14.96 -0.21 14.47
N VAL A 250 14.07 0.50 13.75
CA VAL A 250 12.71 0.03 13.41
C VAL A 250 12.62 -0.28 11.93
N GLY A 251 12.96 0.69 11.08
CA GLY A 251 12.77 0.64 9.63
C GLY A 251 13.88 -0.04 8.83
N GLY A 252 14.85 -0.68 9.49
CA GLY A 252 15.98 -1.31 8.80
C GLY A 252 15.63 -2.47 7.86
N LYS A 253 14.35 -2.86 7.80
CA LYS A 253 13.82 -3.84 6.84
C LYS A 253 13.02 -3.20 5.70
N LEU A 254 12.82 -1.89 5.73
CA LEU A 254 12.18 -1.14 4.65
C LEU A 254 13.21 -0.72 3.61
N ASP A 255 12.79 -0.71 2.36
CA ASP A 255 13.67 -0.37 1.24
C ASP A 255 13.75 1.13 1.00
N PHE A 256 12.70 1.88 1.31
CA PHE A 256 12.66 3.34 1.16
C PHE A 256 11.63 4.00 2.07
N VAL A 257 11.72 5.33 2.16
CA VAL A 257 10.84 6.18 2.95
C VAL A 257 9.67 6.66 2.09
N SER A 258 8.43 6.45 2.55
CA SER A 258 7.21 6.96 1.92
C SER A 258 6.50 7.93 2.87
N VAL A 259 6.40 9.20 2.48
CA VAL A 259 5.80 10.27 3.29
C VAL A 259 4.59 10.81 2.57
N HIS A 260 3.45 10.88 3.27
CA HIS A 260 2.26 11.53 2.77
C HIS A 260 2.37 13.02 3.09
N PHE A 261 2.35 13.85 2.07
CA PHE A 261 2.48 15.29 2.21
C PHE A 261 1.40 16.00 1.40
N TYR A 262 0.59 16.80 2.09
CA TYR A 262 -0.50 17.58 1.50
C TYR A 262 -0.26 19.06 1.83
N PRO A 263 0.57 19.78 1.06
CA PRO A 263 0.82 21.20 1.30
C PRO A 263 -0.47 21.99 1.06
N LYS A 264 -0.70 23.02 1.87
CA LYS A 264 -1.76 23.96 1.61
C LYS A 264 -1.38 24.87 0.44
N THR A 265 -2.39 25.43 -0.23
CA THR A 265 -2.18 26.27 -1.42
C THR A 265 -1.31 27.50 -1.13
N ASP A 266 -1.31 27.99 0.10
CA ASP A 266 -0.53 29.13 0.59
C ASP A 266 0.88 28.72 1.08
N GLU A 267 1.22 27.44 1.05
CA GLU A 267 2.54 26.88 1.44
C GLU A 267 3.39 26.42 0.24
N ILE A 268 2.91 26.66 -1.01
CA ILE A 268 3.57 26.25 -2.26
C ILE A 268 4.33 27.44 -2.86
#